data_509bd5a6ff998e7f7ab6cbc78d0b9ccf
#
_entry.id   509bd5a6ff998e7f7ab6cbc78d0b9ccf
#
_cell.length_a   1.000
_cell.length_b   1.000
_cell.length_c   1.000
_cell.angle_alpha   90.00
_cell.angle_beta   90.00
_cell.angle_gamma   90.00
#
_symmetry.space_group_name_H-M   'P 1'
#
loop_
_entity.id
_entity.type
_entity.pdbx_description
1 polymer ?
#
loop_
_entity_poly.entity_id
_entity_poly.type
_entity_poly.pdbx_seq_one_letter_code
_entity_poly.pdbx_strand_id
1 'polypeptide(L)'
;MNQENNKREAAAFDAQAVNRASVAFFKRWWKLLVIVFVVAAIASAVAAMFIKPLYLSTGVMMPTNSNRLTKAIMDYHYSMDFMDYGAEDDCEYAVQVLTSKQMELAVCEHFNLMEHYAIKPTAKHKLNDLSKRYKRYVNVKRTDYLGVQISVHDQDPQMAADIVNYILDKYDTLCHEIHHDRAVDASDIMNAACVAAEAEIDSLAASSKGSAWKDYLVRRKCKKLAEMQARAVQTSVDKDMEIHYRYVVDRGVPADKKDRPKRALIVLGGSLGALLVCIFGLLVFAPRKEEE
;
A
#
# COMPACT_ATOMS: atom_id res chain seq x y z
N MET A 1 -32.97 -52.30 8.52
CA MET A 1 -31.90 -52.70 7.61
C MET A 1 -32.33 -52.80 6.15
N ASN A 2 -33.51 -53.40 5.84
CA ASN A 2 -33.97 -53.52 4.44
C ASN A 2 -34.42 -52.20 3.76
N GLN A 3 -34.95 -51.23 4.49
CA GLN A 3 -35.40 -49.96 3.88
C GLN A 3 -34.22 -49.02 3.52
N GLU A 4 -33.13 -49.12 4.23
CA GLU A 4 -31.92 -48.30 3.94
C GLU A 4 -31.13 -48.82 2.73
N ASN A 5 -31.08 -50.14 2.57
CA ASN A 5 -30.50 -50.77 1.39
C ASN A 5 -31.32 -50.47 0.12
N ASN A 6 -32.64 -50.55 0.16
CA ASN A 6 -33.50 -50.20 -0.97
C ASN A 6 -33.36 -48.70 -1.37
N LYS A 7 -33.18 -47.78 -0.41
CA LYS A 7 -32.93 -46.37 -0.71
C LYS A 7 -31.53 -46.13 -1.34
N ARG A 8 -30.52 -46.89 -0.92
CA ARG A 8 -29.16 -46.81 -1.50
C ARG A 8 -29.14 -47.44 -2.92
N GLU A 9 -29.84 -48.50 -3.17
CA GLU A 9 -29.95 -49.11 -4.51
C GLU A 9 -30.75 -48.22 -5.47
N ALA A 10 -31.86 -47.61 -5.03
CA ALA A 10 -32.61 -46.66 -5.82
C ALA A 10 -31.77 -45.38 -6.16
N ALA A 11 -31.04 -44.85 -5.18
CA ALA A 11 -30.14 -43.73 -5.41
C ALA A 11 -28.97 -44.07 -6.35
N ALA A 12 -28.42 -45.28 -6.26
CA ALA A 12 -27.37 -45.74 -7.16
C ALA A 12 -27.89 -45.97 -8.60
N PHE A 13 -29.12 -46.45 -8.74
CA PHE A 13 -29.78 -46.63 -10.02
C PHE A 13 -30.09 -45.28 -10.69
N ASP A 14 -30.60 -44.29 -9.92
CA ASP A 14 -30.83 -42.92 -10.39
C ASP A 14 -29.52 -42.24 -10.81
N ALA A 15 -28.45 -42.44 -10.04
CA ALA A 15 -27.12 -41.89 -10.38
C ALA A 15 -26.55 -42.51 -11.68
N GLN A 16 -26.77 -43.80 -11.91
CA GLN A 16 -26.35 -44.45 -13.16
C GLN A 16 -27.18 -44.01 -14.36
N ALA A 17 -28.49 -43.80 -14.19
CA ALA A 17 -29.37 -43.28 -15.23
C ALA A 17 -28.98 -41.83 -15.63
N VAL A 18 -28.72 -40.98 -14.64
CA VAL A 18 -28.23 -39.59 -14.87
C VAL A 18 -26.87 -39.59 -15.58
N ASN A 19 -25.97 -40.51 -15.20
CA ASN A 19 -24.66 -40.60 -15.82
C ASN A 19 -24.74 -41.08 -17.29
N ARG A 20 -25.60 -42.06 -17.61
CA ARG A 20 -25.84 -42.50 -18.99
C ARG A 20 -26.47 -41.39 -19.84
N ALA A 21 -27.45 -40.67 -19.31
CA ALA A 21 -28.09 -39.54 -20.00
C ALA A 21 -27.09 -38.42 -20.26
N SER A 22 -26.21 -38.10 -19.31
CA SER A 22 -25.16 -37.12 -19.45
C SER A 22 -24.15 -37.48 -20.53
N VAL A 23 -23.70 -38.77 -20.55
CA VAL A 23 -22.77 -39.26 -21.57
C VAL A 23 -23.41 -39.24 -22.97
N ALA A 24 -24.68 -39.64 -23.09
CA ALA A 24 -25.41 -39.58 -24.35
C ALA A 24 -25.57 -38.13 -24.87
N PHE A 25 -25.88 -37.18 -23.95
CA PHE A 25 -25.94 -35.77 -24.26
C PHE A 25 -24.60 -35.26 -24.81
N PHE A 26 -23.48 -35.52 -24.11
CA PHE A 26 -22.15 -35.13 -24.58
C PHE A 26 -21.77 -35.79 -25.92
N LYS A 27 -22.04 -37.06 -26.13
CA LYS A 27 -21.83 -37.75 -27.42
C LYS A 27 -22.61 -37.13 -28.57
N ARG A 28 -23.83 -36.65 -28.31
CA ARG A 28 -24.68 -36.05 -29.35
C ARG A 28 -24.22 -34.66 -29.72
N TRP A 29 -23.82 -33.84 -28.74
CA TRP A 29 -23.54 -32.43 -28.94
C TRP A 29 -22.05 -32.08 -28.96
N TRP A 30 -21.13 -33.05 -28.85
CA TRP A 30 -19.70 -32.83 -28.71
C TRP A 30 -19.10 -31.95 -29.85
N LYS A 31 -19.54 -32.17 -31.09
CA LYS A 31 -19.06 -31.41 -32.26
C LYS A 31 -19.42 -29.91 -32.11
N LEU A 32 -20.65 -29.61 -31.68
CA LEU A 32 -21.11 -28.25 -31.44
C LEU A 32 -20.35 -27.62 -30.27
N LEU A 33 -20.14 -28.34 -29.17
CA LEU A 33 -19.37 -27.85 -28.03
C LEU A 33 -17.93 -27.54 -28.40
N VAL A 34 -17.29 -28.40 -29.20
CA VAL A 34 -15.91 -28.12 -29.70
C VAL A 34 -15.89 -26.90 -30.61
N ILE A 35 -16.84 -26.77 -31.52
CA ILE A 35 -16.89 -25.58 -32.41
C ILE A 35 -17.09 -24.31 -31.58
N VAL A 36 -18.02 -24.30 -30.64
CA VAL A 36 -18.26 -23.14 -29.75
C VAL A 36 -17.02 -22.80 -28.94
N PHE A 37 -16.34 -23.81 -28.38
CA PHE A 37 -15.10 -23.61 -27.64
C PHE A 37 -14.01 -22.96 -28.49
N VAL A 38 -13.78 -23.46 -29.72
CA VAL A 38 -12.76 -22.92 -30.63
C VAL A 38 -13.10 -21.50 -31.06
N VAL A 39 -14.34 -21.24 -31.44
CA VAL A 39 -14.79 -19.90 -31.86
C VAL A 39 -14.67 -18.91 -30.70
N ALA A 40 -15.10 -19.30 -29.49
CA ALA A 40 -14.96 -18.47 -28.29
C ALA A 40 -13.49 -18.23 -27.91
N ALA A 41 -12.61 -19.21 -28.08
CA ALA A 41 -11.17 -19.06 -27.84
C ALA A 41 -10.54 -18.05 -28.80
N ILE A 42 -10.90 -18.14 -30.10
CA ILE A 42 -10.42 -17.17 -31.11
C ILE A 42 -10.95 -15.76 -30.79
N ALA A 43 -12.23 -15.62 -30.52
CA ALA A 43 -12.82 -14.32 -30.16
C ALA A 43 -12.21 -13.71 -28.91
N SER A 44 -11.98 -14.52 -27.87
CA SER A 44 -11.31 -14.06 -26.63
C SER A 44 -9.85 -13.71 -26.87
N ALA A 45 -9.14 -14.44 -27.73
CA ALA A 45 -7.75 -14.12 -28.11
C ALA A 45 -7.66 -12.79 -28.83
N VAL A 46 -8.55 -12.55 -29.80
CA VAL A 46 -8.64 -11.26 -30.50
C VAL A 46 -8.98 -10.13 -29.52
N ALA A 47 -9.97 -10.30 -28.65
CA ALA A 47 -10.32 -9.31 -27.62
C ALA A 47 -9.13 -9.01 -26.69
N ALA A 48 -8.36 -10.03 -26.28
CA ALA A 48 -7.19 -9.88 -25.43
C ALA A 48 -6.03 -9.12 -26.10
N MET A 49 -5.98 -9.06 -27.45
CA MET A 49 -4.97 -8.28 -28.16
C MET A 49 -5.23 -6.78 -28.11
N PHE A 50 -6.49 -6.34 -28.00
CA PHE A 50 -6.84 -4.92 -27.90
C PHE A 50 -6.58 -4.31 -26.50
N ILE A 51 -6.34 -5.15 -25.48
CA ILE A 51 -6.02 -4.66 -24.14
C ILE A 51 -4.56 -4.22 -24.11
N LYS A 52 -4.33 -2.97 -23.73
CA LYS A 52 -2.98 -2.39 -23.64
C LYS A 52 -2.15 -3.14 -22.60
N PRO A 53 -0.88 -3.46 -22.90
CA PRO A 53 0.02 -4.10 -21.95
C PRO A 53 0.35 -3.14 -20.79
N LEU A 54 0.53 -3.70 -19.60
CA LEU A 54 1.04 -2.99 -18.43
C LEU A 54 2.30 -3.69 -17.94
N TYR A 55 3.30 -2.88 -17.63
CA TYR A 55 4.57 -3.29 -17.07
C TYR A 55 4.57 -2.98 -15.58
N LEU A 56 5.15 -3.86 -14.80
CA LEU A 56 5.24 -3.74 -13.35
C LEU A 56 6.67 -3.38 -12.96
N SER A 57 6.83 -2.26 -12.28
CA SER A 57 8.05 -1.94 -11.54
C SER A 57 7.79 -1.99 -10.04
N THR A 58 8.77 -2.48 -9.29
CA THR A 58 8.70 -2.59 -7.83
C THR A 58 9.94 -1.98 -7.19
N GLY A 59 9.73 -1.30 -6.07
CA GLY A 59 10.78 -0.85 -5.19
C GLY A 59 10.47 -1.26 -3.75
N VAL A 60 11.50 -1.46 -2.95
CA VAL A 60 11.38 -1.84 -1.54
C VAL A 60 12.23 -0.91 -0.69
N MET A 61 11.65 -0.42 0.38
CA MET A 61 12.37 0.35 1.38
C MET A 61 12.08 -0.17 2.79
N MET A 62 13.01 0.09 3.69
CA MET A 62 12.84 -0.08 5.13
C MET A 62 12.75 1.29 5.77
N PRO A 63 11.63 1.66 6.42
CA PRO A 63 11.51 2.93 7.12
C PRO A 63 12.42 2.94 8.35
N THR A 64 12.95 4.11 8.67
CA THR A 64 13.72 4.36 9.89
C THR A 64 12.97 5.32 10.79
N ASN A 65 13.13 5.18 12.08
CA ASN A 65 12.55 6.11 13.03
C ASN A 65 13.60 7.15 13.47
N SER A 66 13.50 8.36 12.95
CA SER A 66 14.42 9.45 13.27
C SER A 66 14.40 9.86 14.75
N ASN A 67 13.23 9.77 15.40
CA ASN A 67 13.12 10.09 16.82
C ASN A 67 13.93 9.16 17.73
N ARG A 68 14.24 7.96 17.23
CA ARG A 68 15.10 7.00 17.96
C ARG A 68 16.58 7.38 17.87
N LEU A 69 17.03 7.92 16.74
CA LEU A 69 18.42 8.29 16.53
C LEU A 69 18.84 9.41 17.48
N THR A 70 18.08 10.50 17.57
CA THR A 70 18.39 11.61 18.46
C THR A 70 18.31 11.20 19.94
N LYS A 71 17.30 10.39 20.31
CA LYS A 71 17.22 9.83 21.67
C LYS A 71 18.40 8.93 22.00
N ALA A 72 18.81 8.07 21.06
CA ALA A 72 19.94 7.17 21.27
C ALA A 72 21.29 7.91 21.44
N ILE A 73 21.46 9.04 20.76
CA ILE A 73 22.66 9.88 20.88
C ILE A 73 22.69 10.67 22.18
N MET A 74 21.52 11.19 22.61
CA MET A 74 21.42 12.12 23.73
C MET A 74 21.03 11.50 25.08
N ASP A 75 20.45 10.30 25.08
CA ASP A 75 20.02 9.63 26.32
C ASP A 75 20.93 8.46 26.64
N TYR A 76 21.84 8.64 27.60
CA TYR A 76 22.77 7.60 28.09
C TYR A 76 22.08 6.31 28.59
N HIS A 77 20.79 6.37 28.95
CA HIS A 77 20.00 5.22 29.41
C HIS A 77 19.21 4.55 28.28
N TYR A 78 19.34 5.03 27.04
CA TYR A 78 18.61 4.47 25.91
C TYR A 78 19.44 3.36 25.27
N SER A 79 19.12 2.12 25.58
CA SER A 79 19.85 0.91 25.12
C SER A 79 19.37 0.39 23.76
N MET A 80 18.85 1.26 22.87
CA MET A 80 18.47 0.82 21.51
C MET A 80 19.63 0.94 20.54
N ASP A 81 19.74 -0.06 19.66
CA ASP A 81 20.74 -0.12 18.61
C ASP A 81 20.48 0.97 17.56
N PHE A 82 21.52 1.71 17.17
CA PHE A 82 21.46 2.71 16.08
C PHE A 82 21.07 2.09 14.73
N MET A 83 21.27 0.80 14.59
CA MET A 83 21.07 0.04 13.36
C MET A 83 19.68 -0.60 13.31
N ASP A 84 18.82 -0.32 14.29
CA ASP A 84 17.50 -0.94 14.35
C ASP A 84 16.62 -0.37 13.22
N TYR A 85 16.34 -1.21 12.25
CA TYR A 85 15.39 -0.90 11.17
C TYR A 85 13.97 -0.91 11.75
N GLY A 86 13.10 -0.12 11.12
CA GLY A 86 11.77 0.22 11.61
C GLY A 86 10.97 -0.95 12.19
N ALA A 87 10.30 -0.66 13.28
CA ALA A 87 9.32 -1.55 13.88
C ALA A 87 8.06 -1.64 12.97
N GLU A 88 7.12 -2.50 13.34
CA GLU A 88 5.86 -2.65 12.63
C GLU A 88 5.11 -1.32 12.50
N ASP A 89 5.08 -0.53 13.58
CA ASP A 89 4.45 0.80 13.62
C ASP A 89 5.10 1.79 12.64
N ASP A 90 6.43 1.72 12.44
CA ASP A 90 7.15 2.55 11.49
C ASP A 90 6.79 2.20 10.04
N CYS A 91 6.58 0.91 9.75
CA CYS A 91 6.11 0.45 8.45
C CYS A 91 4.68 0.91 8.18
N GLU A 92 3.79 0.84 9.17
CA GLU A 92 2.41 1.32 9.03
C GLU A 92 2.37 2.84 8.82
N TYR A 93 3.17 3.59 9.57
CA TYR A 93 3.33 5.03 9.35
C TYR A 93 3.84 5.31 7.92
N ALA A 94 4.86 4.60 7.46
CA ALA A 94 5.39 4.77 6.12
C ALA A 94 4.33 4.48 5.04
N VAL A 95 3.54 3.41 5.19
CA VAL A 95 2.42 3.11 4.29
C VAL A 95 1.40 4.25 4.29
N GLN A 96 1.08 4.82 5.46
CA GLN A 96 0.14 5.94 5.56
C GLN A 96 0.66 7.20 4.85
N VAL A 97 1.93 7.54 5.00
CA VAL A 97 2.55 8.69 4.31
C VAL A 97 2.58 8.45 2.79
N LEU A 98 3.01 7.27 2.35
CA LEU A 98 3.11 6.90 0.95
C LEU A 98 1.76 6.81 0.23
N THR A 99 0.69 6.48 0.96
CA THR A 99 -0.69 6.44 0.41
C THR A 99 -1.46 7.74 0.62
N SER A 100 -0.81 8.75 1.20
CA SER A 100 -1.43 10.05 1.48
C SER A 100 -1.83 10.78 0.20
N LYS A 101 -2.79 11.70 0.34
CA LYS A 101 -3.22 12.55 -0.77
C LYS A 101 -2.11 13.49 -1.24
N GLN A 102 -1.22 13.88 -0.34
CA GLN A 102 -0.08 14.75 -0.64
C GLN A 102 0.92 14.03 -1.55
N MET A 103 1.26 12.76 -1.25
CA MET A 103 2.09 11.93 -2.13
C MET A 103 1.43 11.73 -3.50
N GLU A 104 0.14 11.38 -3.53
CA GLU A 104 -0.62 11.21 -4.78
C GLU A 104 -0.55 12.47 -5.67
N LEU A 105 -0.77 13.65 -5.08
CA LEU A 105 -0.74 14.92 -5.82
C LEU A 105 0.68 15.23 -6.32
N ALA A 106 1.71 15.03 -5.50
CA ALA A 106 3.10 15.26 -5.88
C ALA A 106 3.52 14.39 -7.08
N VAL A 107 3.17 13.10 -7.06
CA VAL A 107 3.45 12.19 -8.18
C VAL A 107 2.65 12.58 -9.42
N CYS A 108 1.37 12.89 -9.27
CA CYS A 108 0.50 13.27 -10.39
C CYS A 108 0.96 14.56 -11.08
N GLU A 109 1.46 15.51 -10.31
CA GLU A 109 1.99 16.78 -10.81
C GLU A 109 3.34 16.59 -11.49
N HIS A 110 4.28 15.91 -10.83
CA HIS A 110 5.63 15.70 -11.34
C HIS A 110 5.66 14.99 -12.70
N PHE A 111 4.84 13.95 -12.86
CA PHE A 111 4.77 13.16 -14.10
C PHE A 111 3.66 13.59 -15.05
N ASN A 112 2.94 14.67 -14.76
CA ASN A 112 1.78 15.11 -15.55
C ASN A 112 0.80 13.96 -15.86
N LEU A 113 0.47 13.15 -14.84
CA LEU A 113 -0.32 11.93 -15.02
C LEU A 113 -1.73 12.18 -15.57
N MET A 114 -2.23 13.43 -15.50
CA MET A 114 -3.52 13.78 -16.09
C MET A 114 -3.47 13.64 -17.63
N GLU A 115 -2.41 14.12 -18.25
CA GLU A 115 -2.17 13.99 -19.69
C GLU A 115 -1.79 12.55 -20.06
N HIS A 116 -0.85 11.96 -19.31
CA HIS A 116 -0.38 10.59 -19.53
C HIS A 116 -1.52 9.57 -19.55
N TYR A 117 -2.49 9.70 -18.66
CA TYR A 117 -3.67 8.83 -18.62
C TYR A 117 -4.82 9.32 -19.49
N ALA A 118 -4.61 10.33 -20.34
CA ALA A 118 -5.61 10.90 -21.24
C ALA A 118 -6.91 11.29 -20.52
N ILE A 119 -6.81 11.93 -19.36
CA ILE A 119 -7.94 12.47 -18.62
C ILE A 119 -8.25 13.86 -19.16
N LYS A 120 -9.47 14.07 -19.69
CA LYS A 120 -9.87 15.35 -20.26
C LYS A 120 -9.86 16.45 -19.18
N PRO A 121 -9.16 17.58 -19.39
CA PRO A 121 -9.14 18.70 -18.43
C PRO A 121 -10.53 19.29 -18.13
N THR A 122 -11.45 19.15 -19.10
CA THR A 122 -12.85 19.62 -19.01
C THR A 122 -13.78 18.65 -18.27
N ALA A 123 -13.30 17.49 -17.82
CA ALA A 123 -14.15 16.52 -17.13
C ALA A 123 -14.61 17.07 -15.76
N LYS A 124 -15.90 16.91 -15.46
CA LYS A 124 -16.53 17.41 -14.21
C LYS A 124 -15.84 16.91 -12.93
N HIS A 125 -15.27 15.72 -12.97
CA HIS A 125 -14.65 15.04 -11.81
C HIS A 125 -13.20 14.61 -12.09
N LYS A 126 -12.43 15.43 -12.82
CA LYS A 126 -11.08 15.12 -13.28
C LYS A 126 -10.12 14.65 -12.17
N LEU A 127 -10.16 15.30 -11.00
CA LEU A 127 -9.30 14.92 -9.87
C LEU A 127 -9.68 13.57 -9.25
N ASN A 128 -10.99 13.28 -9.20
CA ASN A 128 -11.46 11.98 -8.72
C ASN A 128 -11.11 10.85 -9.71
N ASP A 129 -11.20 11.12 -10.99
CA ASP A 129 -10.83 10.14 -12.03
C ASP A 129 -9.32 9.89 -12.04
N LEU A 130 -8.53 10.94 -11.83
CA LEU A 130 -7.07 10.83 -11.65
C LEU A 130 -6.73 9.99 -10.42
N SER A 131 -7.34 10.30 -9.27
CA SER A 131 -7.15 9.56 -8.03
C SER A 131 -7.50 8.07 -8.16
N LYS A 132 -8.63 7.76 -8.83
CA LYS A 132 -9.03 6.38 -9.10
C LYS A 132 -8.03 5.64 -9.98
N ARG A 133 -7.48 6.31 -11.00
CA ARG A 133 -6.44 5.72 -11.85
C ARG A 133 -5.13 5.53 -11.10
N TYR A 134 -4.68 6.54 -10.36
CA TYR A 134 -3.50 6.44 -9.52
C TYR A 134 -3.58 5.24 -8.57
N LYS A 135 -4.64 5.13 -7.78
CA LYS A 135 -4.86 4.02 -6.84
C LYS A 135 -5.01 2.64 -7.52
N ARG A 136 -5.34 2.59 -8.79
CA ARG A 136 -5.38 1.34 -9.56
C ARG A 136 -4.01 0.87 -9.99
N TYR A 137 -3.12 1.83 -10.29
CA TYR A 137 -1.80 1.54 -10.86
C TYR A 137 -0.68 1.59 -9.83
N VAL A 138 -0.81 2.39 -8.79
CA VAL A 138 0.14 2.48 -7.68
C VAL A 138 -0.40 1.73 -6.47
N ASN A 139 0.35 0.76 -5.99
CA ASN A 139 0.02 -0.03 -4.81
C ASN A 139 1.19 -0.03 -3.84
N VAL A 140 0.91 0.31 -2.60
CA VAL A 140 1.88 0.34 -1.49
C VAL A 140 1.41 -0.63 -0.43
N LYS A 141 2.29 -1.50 0.03
CA LYS A 141 1.97 -2.47 1.08
C LYS A 141 3.19 -2.82 1.91
N ARG A 142 2.96 -3.17 3.17
CA ARG A 142 3.97 -3.75 4.04
C ARG A 142 4.35 -5.15 3.54
N THR A 143 5.62 -5.50 3.67
CA THR A 143 6.13 -6.85 3.45
C THR A 143 6.19 -7.62 4.77
N ASP A 144 6.32 -8.95 4.70
CA ASP A 144 6.46 -9.80 5.89
C ASP A 144 7.80 -9.59 6.62
N TYR A 145 8.75 -8.88 6.00
CA TYR A 145 10.09 -8.62 6.52
C TYR A 145 10.30 -7.18 7.01
N LEU A 146 9.24 -6.54 7.49
CA LEU A 146 9.28 -5.16 8.03
C LEU A 146 9.81 -4.12 7.02
N GLY A 147 9.54 -4.34 5.75
CA GLY A 147 9.76 -3.40 4.67
C GLY A 147 8.45 -2.88 4.09
N VAL A 148 8.53 -1.85 3.27
CA VAL A 148 7.41 -1.33 2.48
C VAL A 148 7.72 -1.49 1.00
N GLN A 149 6.86 -2.22 0.31
CA GLN A 149 6.93 -2.42 -1.13
C GLN A 149 6.01 -1.46 -1.86
N ILE A 150 6.57 -0.75 -2.82
CA ILE A 150 5.87 0.12 -3.76
C ILE A 150 5.83 -0.60 -5.10
N SER A 151 4.64 -0.75 -5.68
CA SER A 151 4.42 -1.45 -6.94
C SER A 151 3.65 -0.54 -7.88
N VAL A 152 4.21 -0.26 -9.05
CA VAL A 152 3.61 0.63 -10.05
C VAL A 152 3.41 -0.12 -11.36
N HIS A 153 2.20 -0.05 -11.89
CA HIS A 153 1.87 -0.56 -13.22
C HIS A 153 1.74 0.62 -14.18
N ASP A 154 2.42 0.58 -15.30
CA ASP A 154 2.24 1.57 -16.37
C ASP A 154 2.33 0.94 -17.75
N GLN A 155 1.90 1.66 -18.78
CA GLN A 155 2.03 1.24 -20.19
C GLN A 155 3.47 1.37 -20.67
N ASP A 156 4.23 2.30 -20.09
CA ASP A 156 5.65 2.52 -20.32
C ASP A 156 6.46 1.93 -19.14
N PRO A 157 7.36 0.95 -19.40
CA PRO A 157 8.17 0.35 -18.35
C PRO A 157 9.12 1.36 -17.69
N GLN A 158 9.63 2.35 -18.43
CA GLN A 158 10.50 3.38 -17.86
C GLN A 158 9.70 4.29 -16.93
N MET A 159 8.53 4.75 -17.34
CA MET A 159 7.64 5.55 -16.49
C MET A 159 7.26 4.82 -15.20
N ALA A 160 6.98 3.52 -15.27
CA ALA A 160 6.70 2.72 -14.08
C ALA A 160 7.86 2.74 -13.07
N ALA A 161 9.10 2.60 -13.56
CA ALA A 161 10.30 2.64 -12.73
C ALA A 161 10.57 4.04 -12.16
N ASP A 162 10.41 5.08 -12.96
CA ASP A 162 10.62 6.46 -12.56
C ASP A 162 9.62 6.90 -11.49
N ILE A 163 8.35 6.49 -11.62
CA ILE A 163 7.33 6.74 -10.59
C ILE A 163 7.70 6.05 -9.27
N VAL A 164 8.15 4.78 -9.30
CA VAL A 164 8.59 4.07 -8.09
C VAL A 164 9.75 4.83 -7.41
N ASN A 165 10.77 5.20 -8.19
CA ASN A 165 11.95 5.88 -7.66
C ASN A 165 11.60 7.27 -7.12
N TYR A 166 10.74 8.02 -7.81
CA TYR A 166 10.26 9.31 -7.31
C TYR A 166 9.48 9.19 -6.00
N ILE A 167 8.60 8.20 -5.87
CA ILE A 167 7.84 7.94 -4.62
C ILE A 167 8.82 7.65 -3.47
N LEU A 168 9.82 6.79 -3.74
CA LEU A 168 10.88 6.51 -2.76
C LEU A 168 11.58 7.80 -2.34
N ASP A 169 12.04 8.61 -3.28
CA ASP A 169 12.79 9.84 -2.97
C ASP A 169 11.91 10.93 -2.32
N LYS A 170 10.66 11.08 -2.75
CA LYS A 170 9.71 12.05 -2.17
C LYS A 170 9.28 11.70 -0.74
N TYR A 171 9.36 10.42 -0.35
CA TYR A 171 9.04 9.98 1.01
C TYR A 171 9.89 10.71 2.05
N ASP A 172 11.21 10.81 1.86
CA ASP A 172 12.10 11.55 2.79
C ASP A 172 11.67 13.00 2.92
N THR A 173 11.36 13.67 1.79
CA THR A 173 10.90 15.05 1.81
C THR A 173 9.62 15.23 2.62
N LEU A 174 8.63 14.38 2.43
CA LEU A 174 7.35 14.48 3.16
C LEU A 174 7.52 14.18 4.64
N CYS A 175 8.33 13.19 4.99
CA CYS A 175 8.64 12.90 6.38
C CYS A 175 9.39 14.07 7.04
N HIS A 176 10.36 14.66 6.33
CA HIS A 176 11.09 15.83 6.82
C HIS A 176 10.13 17.00 7.06
N GLU A 177 9.25 17.34 6.12
CA GLU A 177 8.25 18.39 6.28
C GLU A 177 7.38 18.17 7.54
N ILE A 178 6.85 16.95 7.73
CA ILE A 178 6.00 16.60 8.88
C ILE A 178 6.76 16.71 10.23
N HIS A 179 8.01 16.23 10.25
CA HIS A 179 8.81 16.21 11.48
C HIS A 179 9.39 17.59 11.79
N HIS A 180 9.79 18.35 10.77
CA HIS A 180 10.33 19.70 10.92
C HIS A 180 9.30 20.64 11.57
N ASP A 181 8.06 20.68 11.08
CA ASP A 181 7.01 21.52 11.65
C ASP A 181 6.78 21.22 13.13
N ARG A 182 6.76 19.93 13.50
CA ARG A 182 6.60 19.50 14.90
C ARG A 182 7.83 19.85 15.76
N ALA A 183 9.03 19.74 15.20
CA ALA A 183 10.27 20.10 15.89
C ALA A 183 10.37 21.61 16.12
N VAL A 184 9.92 22.43 15.16
CA VAL A 184 9.81 23.89 15.31
C VAL A 184 8.87 24.23 16.45
N ASP A 185 7.64 23.71 16.43
CA ASP A 185 6.66 23.98 17.48
C ASP A 185 7.17 23.54 18.88
N ALA A 186 7.78 22.35 18.96
CA ALA A 186 8.35 21.83 20.20
C ALA A 186 9.52 22.71 20.70
N SER A 187 10.37 23.17 19.82
CA SER A 187 11.49 24.08 20.15
C SER A 187 10.98 25.42 20.69
N ASP A 188 9.98 26.01 20.03
CA ASP A 188 9.41 27.28 20.46
C ASP A 188 8.71 27.19 21.80
N ILE A 189 7.93 26.14 22.02
CA ILE A 189 7.28 25.85 23.33
C ILE A 189 8.34 25.67 24.43
N MET A 190 9.39 24.90 24.15
CA MET A 190 10.44 24.61 25.12
C MET A 190 11.24 25.86 25.47
N ASN A 191 11.60 26.69 24.49
CA ASN A 191 12.28 27.94 24.70
C ASN A 191 11.43 28.92 25.53
N ALA A 192 10.14 29.06 25.22
CA ALA A 192 9.23 29.90 25.99
C ALA A 192 9.12 29.42 27.46
N ALA A 193 9.07 28.07 27.67
CA ALA A 193 9.04 27.49 29.00
C ALA A 193 10.35 27.73 29.79
N CYS A 194 11.50 27.68 29.13
CA CYS A 194 12.79 28.02 29.75
C CYS A 194 12.83 29.48 30.20
N VAL A 195 12.43 30.41 29.33
CA VAL A 195 12.38 31.86 29.66
C VAL A 195 11.43 32.14 30.84
N ALA A 196 10.26 31.51 30.86
CA ALA A 196 9.31 31.64 31.98
C ALA A 196 9.90 31.08 33.29
N ALA A 197 10.59 29.93 33.24
CA ALA A 197 11.23 29.33 34.39
C ALA A 197 12.42 30.19 34.90
N GLU A 198 13.19 30.82 34.05
CA GLU A 198 14.24 31.77 34.42
C GLU A 198 13.65 32.98 35.14
N ALA A 199 12.62 33.62 34.62
CA ALA A 199 11.95 34.74 35.24
C ALA A 199 11.37 34.38 36.64
N GLU A 200 10.82 33.16 36.79
CA GLU A 200 10.34 32.66 38.09
C GLU A 200 11.51 32.50 39.09
N ILE A 201 12.64 31.95 38.68
CA ILE A 201 13.84 31.78 39.49
C ILE A 201 14.36 33.12 39.95
N ASP A 202 14.48 34.10 39.02
CA ASP A 202 14.94 35.45 39.34
C ASP A 202 14.04 36.14 40.35
N SER A 203 12.72 36.01 40.24
CA SER A 203 11.76 36.57 41.20
C SER A 203 11.89 35.94 42.57
N LEU A 204 12.10 34.63 42.66
CA LEU A 204 12.33 33.90 43.90
C LEU A 204 13.68 34.28 44.54
N ALA A 205 14.75 34.36 43.71
CA ALA A 205 16.09 34.75 44.19
C ALA A 205 16.09 36.14 44.77
N ALA A 206 15.41 37.12 44.13
CA ALA A 206 15.27 38.49 44.64
C ALA A 206 14.54 38.54 46.00
N SER A 207 13.59 37.65 46.26
CA SER A 207 12.83 37.57 47.47
C SER A 207 13.46 36.67 48.57
N SER A 208 14.59 36.00 48.29
CA SER A 208 15.12 34.91 49.13
C SER A 208 16.10 35.33 50.22
N LYS A 209 16.48 36.57 50.29
CA LYS A 209 17.52 37.06 51.24
C LYS A 209 17.22 36.64 52.66
N GLY A 210 18.03 35.66 53.18
CA GLY A 210 18.00 35.22 54.57
C GLY A 210 17.08 34.01 54.90
N SER A 211 16.49 33.31 53.92
CA SER A 211 15.65 32.12 54.14
C SER A 211 16.24 30.87 53.51
N ALA A 212 16.76 29.95 54.31
CA ALA A 212 17.32 28.66 53.88
C ALA A 212 16.35 27.83 53.05
N TRP A 213 15.05 27.92 53.35
CA TRP A 213 14.02 27.23 52.55
C TRP A 213 13.88 27.75 51.11
N LYS A 214 13.94 29.09 50.97
CA LYS A 214 13.85 29.72 49.64
C LYS A 214 15.11 29.43 48.81
N ASP A 215 16.28 29.41 49.45
CA ASP A 215 17.53 29.02 48.78
C ASP A 215 17.49 27.58 48.28
N TYR A 216 16.90 26.66 49.08
CA TYR A 216 16.66 25.29 48.63
C TYR A 216 15.74 25.23 47.41
N LEU A 217 14.63 25.99 47.43
CA LEU A 217 13.70 26.05 46.28
C LEU A 217 14.36 26.57 45.02
N VAL A 218 15.15 27.64 45.14
CA VAL A 218 15.92 28.20 44.01
C VAL A 218 16.84 27.13 43.39
N ARG A 219 17.66 26.47 44.21
CA ARG A 219 18.55 25.40 43.76
C ARG A 219 17.80 24.26 43.06
N ARG A 220 16.66 23.84 43.58
CA ARG A 220 15.81 22.78 42.96
C ARG A 220 15.24 23.25 41.63
N LYS A 221 14.80 24.51 41.53
CA LYS A 221 14.27 25.05 40.28
C LYS A 221 15.40 25.27 39.22
N CYS A 222 16.60 25.69 39.65
CA CYS A 222 17.75 25.77 38.76
C CYS A 222 18.13 24.41 38.17
N LYS A 223 18.07 23.31 38.99
CA LYS A 223 18.30 21.97 38.46
C LYS A 223 17.26 21.58 37.41
N LYS A 224 15.99 21.86 37.66
CA LYS A 224 14.91 21.59 36.70
C LYS A 224 15.06 22.42 35.42
N LEU A 225 15.48 23.70 35.55
CA LEU A 225 15.76 24.56 34.39
C LEU A 225 16.90 23.97 33.52
N ALA A 226 17.99 23.51 34.13
CA ALA A 226 19.08 22.86 33.41
C ALA A 226 18.63 21.62 32.62
N GLU A 227 17.74 20.80 33.21
CA GLU A 227 17.11 19.66 32.52
C GLU A 227 16.22 20.11 31.33
N MET A 228 15.48 21.23 31.49
CA MET A 228 14.66 21.80 30.42
C MET A 228 15.52 22.39 29.32
N GLN A 229 16.61 23.11 29.65
CA GLN A 229 17.56 23.64 28.66
C GLN A 229 18.23 22.53 27.86
N ALA A 230 18.62 21.42 28.50
CA ALA A 230 19.16 20.26 27.79
C ALA A 230 18.16 19.67 26.76
N ARG A 231 16.88 19.64 27.12
CA ARG A 231 15.81 19.23 26.19
C ARG A 231 15.58 20.25 25.07
N ALA A 232 15.69 21.55 25.37
CA ALA A 232 15.58 22.60 24.36
C ALA A 232 16.69 22.50 23.32
N VAL A 233 17.93 22.19 23.75
CA VAL A 233 19.03 21.89 22.81
C VAL A 233 18.72 20.68 21.95
N GLN A 234 18.15 19.62 22.53
CA GLN A 234 17.76 18.43 21.77
C GLN A 234 16.72 18.76 20.68
N THR A 235 15.66 19.50 21.02
CA THR A 235 14.63 19.89 20.03
C THR A 235 15.18 20.82 18.95
N SER A 236 16.16 21.69 19.26
CA SER A 236 16.81 22.51 18.25
C SER A 236 17.67 21.68 17.28
N VAL A 237 18.36 20.66 17.77
CA VAL A 237 19.12 19.74 16.92
C VAL A 237 18.18 18.95 16.00
N ASP A 238 17.04 18.44 16.51
CA ASP A 238 16.04 17.73 15.72
C ASP A 238 15.45 18.59 14.58
N LYS A 239 15.34 19.91 14.81
CA LYS A 239 14.87 20.88 13.82
C LYS A 239 15.85 21.04 12.64
N ASP A 240 17.16 21.04 12.92
CA ASP A 240 18.19 21.42 11.95
C ASP A 240 18.85 20.21 11.26
N MET A 241 18.56 18.98 11.71
CA MET A 241 19.15 17.77 11.14
C MET A 241 18.40 17.27 9.90
N GLU A 242 19.13 17.15 8.79
CA GLU A 242 18.69 16.37 7.63
C GLU A 242 18.90 14.87 7.89
N ILE A 243 17.85 14.17 8.23
CA ILE A 243 17.89 12.72 8.50
C ILE A 243 17.20 11.96 7.36
N HIS A 244 17.78 10.86 6.95
CA HIS A 244 17.13 9.94 6.04
C HIS A 244 16.13 9.06 6.81
N TYR A 245 14.86 9.09 6.38
CA TYR A 245 13.75 8.37 7.01
C TYR A 245 13.57 6.96 6.45
N ARG A 246 14.46 6.51 5.54
CA ARG A 246 14.38 5.21 4.88
C ARG A 246 15.74 4.66 4.49
N TYR A 247 15.81 3.33 4.40
CA TYR A 247 16.82 2.61 3.63
C TYR A 247 16.17 2.01 2.39
N VAL A 248 16.69 2.34 1.21
CA VAL A 248 16.23 1.73 -0.04
C VAL A 248 16.93 0.39 -0.22
N VAL A 249 16.14 -0.69 -0.20
CA VAL A 249 16.60 -2.05 -0.45
C VAL A 249 16.67 -2.31 -1.94
N ASP A 250 15.54 -2.04 -2.64
CA ASP A 250 15.44 -2.18 -4.09
C ASP A 250 14.86 -0.91 -4.72
N ARG A 251 15.49 -0.44 -5.79
CA ARG A 251 14.97 0.64 -6.62
C ARG A 251 14.12 0.09 -7.76
N GLY A 252 13.17 0.90 -8.25
CA GLY A 252 12.40 0.59 -9.44
C GLY A 252 13.28 0.45 -10.66
N VAL A 253 13.13 -0.67 -11.36
CA VAL A 253 13.82 -0.97 -12.62
C VAL A 253 12.77 -1.17 -13.72
N PRO A 254 13.03 -0.70 -14.95
CA PRO A 254 12.14 -0.94 -16.08
C PRO A 254 11.97 -2.45 -16.34
N ALA A 255 10.72 -2.90 -16.46
CA ALA A 255 10.45 -4.31 -16.68
C ALA A 255 10.61 -4.71 -18.15
N ASP A 256 11.36 -5.77 -18.43
CA ASP A 256 11.54 -6.32 -19.78
C ASP A 256 10.27 -7.03 -20.30
N LYS A 257 9.40 -7.49 -19.39
CA LYS A 257 8.22 -8.27 -19.74
C LYS A 257 6.96 -7.64 -19.14
N LYS A 258 5.88 -7.62 -19.97
CA LYS A 258 4.55 -7.20 -19.51
C LYS A 258 4.03 -8.11 -18.38
N ASP A 259 3.45 -7.52 -17.34
CA ASP A 259 2.78 -8.22 -16.26
C ASP A 259 1.30 -8.50 -16.60
N ARG A 260 0.61 -7.52 -17.16
CA ARG A 260 -0.81 -7.62 -17.52
C ARG A 260 -1.06 -7.23 -18.96
N PRO A 261 -2.12 -7.74 -19.60
CA PRO A 261 -3.00 -8.83 -19.15
C PRO A 261 -2.35 -10.21 -19.33
N LYS A 262 -2.69 -11.16 -18.46
CA LYS A 262 -2.35 -12.58 -18.65
C LYS A 262 -3.27 -13.17 -19.72
N ARG A 263 -2.90 -12.97 -21.00
CA ARG A 263 -3.76 -13.29 -22.17
C ARG A 263 -4.26 -14.72 -22.15
N ALA A 264 -3.43 -15.67 -21.74
CA ALA A 264 -3.84 -17.09 -21.63
C ALA A 264 -5.03 -17.28 -20.68
N LEU A 265 -5.07 -16.57 -19.55
CA LEU A 265 -6.19 -16.64 -18.60
C LEU A 265 -7.48 -16.04 -19.18
N ILE A 266 -7.37 -14.96 -19.98
CA ILE A 266 -8.53 -14.35 -20.62
C ILE A 266 -9.12 -15.32 -21.67
N VAL A 267 -8.27 -15.95 -22.49
CA VAL A 267 -8.71 -16.92 -23.48
C VAL A 267 -9.35 -18.12 -22.82
N LEU A 268 -8.70 -18.68 -21.80
CA LEU A 268 -9.23 -19.84 -21.07
C LEU A 268 -10.57 -19.51 -20.39
N GLY A 269 -10.66 -18.38 -19.70
CA GLY A 269 -11.88 -17.94 -19.01
C GLY A 269 -13.03 -17.67 -20.00
N GLY A 270 -12.73 -16.99 -21.12
CA GLY A 270 -13.72 -16.70 -22.16
C GLY A 270 -14.25 -17.97 -22.84
N SER A 271 -13.37 -18.90 -23.18
CA SER A 271 -13.76 -20.17 -23.83
C SER A 271 -14.56 -21.09 -22.89
N LEU A 272 -14.15 -21.20 -21.61
CA LEU A 272 -14.90 -21.97 -20.62
C LEU A 272 -16.25 -21.34 -20.30
N GLY A 273 -16.32 -20.02 -20.17
CA GLY A 273 -17.56 -19.29 -19.95
C GLY A 273 -18.56 -19.49 -21.08
N ALA A 274 -18.12 -19.38 -22.34
CA ALA A 274 -18.97 -19.62 -23.51
C ALA A 274 -19.45 -21.07 -23.56
N LEU A 275 -18.60 -22.03 -23.20
CA LEU A 275 -18.97 -23.43 -23.15
C LEU A 275 -20.05 -23.71 -22.10
N LEU A 276 -19.94 -23.14 -20.91
CA LEU A 276 -20.96 -23.25 -19.86
C LEU A 276 -22.31 -22.67 -20.30
N VAL A 277 -22.30 -21.49 -20.93
CA VAL A 277 -23.52 -20.86 -21.48
C VAL A 277 -24.14 -21.73 -22.57
N CYS A 278 -23.32 -22.33 -23.43
CA CYS A 278 -23.79 -23.23 -24.48
C CYS A 278 -24.45 -24.52 -23.88
N ILE A 279 -23.79 -25.14 -22.89
CA ILE A 279 -24.35 -26.33 -22.22
C ILE A 279 -25.68 -25.98 -21.55
N PHE A 280 -25.76 -24.88 -20.84
CA PHE A 280 -26.98 -24.40 -20.21
C PHE A 280 -28.11 -24.16 -21.25
N GLY A 281 -27.78 -23.47 -22.33
CA GLY A 281 -28.72 -23.26 -23.44
C GLY A 281 -29.25 -24.58 -24.04
N LEU A 282 -28.36 -25.56 -24.26
CA LEU A 282 -28.74 -26.86 -24.76
C LEU A 282 -29.63 -27.65 -23.78
N LEU A 283 -29.39 -27.52 -22.47
CA LEU A 283 -30.21 -28.18 -21.44
C LEU A 283 -31.64 -27.58 -21.38
N VAL A 284 -31.77 -26.28 -21.62
CA VAL A 284 -33.07 -25.57 -21.57
C VAL A 284 -33.85 -25.74 -22.86
N PHE A 285 -33.18 -25.59 -24.01
CA PHE A 285 -33.85 -25.48 -25.32
C PHE A 285 -33.74 -26.72 -26.19
N ALA A 286 -32.85 -27.69 -25.88
CA ALA A 286 -32.77 -28.90 -26.67
C ALA A 286 -34.03 -29.78 -26.48
N PRO A 287 -34.70 -30.19 -27.56
CA PRO A 287 -35.89 -31.03 -27.48
C PRO A 287 -35.52 -32.38 -26.82
N ARG A 288 -36.16 -32.68 -25.71
CA ARG A 288 -36.13 -34.03 -25.11
C ARG A 288 -36.78 -34.98 -26.13
N LYS A 289 -36.00 -35.83 -26.78
CA LYS A 289 -36.57 -36.98 -27.46
C LYS A 289 -36.97 -37.94 -26.36
N GLU A 290 -38.26 -38.19 -26.20
CA GLU A 290 -38.77 -39.37 -25.54
C GLU A 290 -38.26 -40.57 -26.33
N GLU A 291 -37.50 -41.45 -25.66
CA GLU A 291 -37.10 -42.72 -26.24
C GLU A 291 -38.36 -43.62 -26.24
N GLU A 292 -38.88 -43.87 -27.44
CA GLU A 292 -39.76 -45.03 -27.71
C GLU A 292 -38.95 -46.31 -27.61
#